data_97130bbf521a140fad75c82a3176f39b
#
_entry.id   97130bbf521a140fad75c82a3176f39b
#
_cell.length_a   1.000
_cell.length_b   1.000
_cell.length_c   1.000
_cell.angle_alpha   90.00
_cell.angle_beta   90.00
_cell.angle_gamma   90.00
#
_symmetry.space_group_name_H-M   'P 1'
#
loop_
_entity.id
_entity.type
_entity.pdbx_description
1 polymer ?
#
loop_
_entity_poly.entity_id
_entity_poly.type
_entity_poly.pdbx_seq_one_letter_code
_entity_poly.pdbx_strand_id
1 'polypeptide(L)'
;MSDIIVPQSDVKLCTRNVNLYYGENHALKDINLDIKTNKITAFIGPSGCGKSTYLKSLNRMNDLIPDCKITGRFLFDGEDIYADGVDTNVLRRRIGMVFQKPNPFPMSIYDNIAYGPRVHGVKSKAKLDRIVEESLIGAAVFDEVKDRLHKSALSLSGGQQQRICIARAIAVQPEVILMDEPTSALDPVSTLKIEELMNTLKEKYTVAIVTHNMQQATRISDYTAFFLVGEMVEYAPTEELFSRPVDKRTEDYITGRFG
;
A
#
# COMPACT_ATOMS: atom_id res chain seq x y z
N MET A 1 -25.15 10.18 -20.52
CA MET A 1 -23.84 10.33 -21.18
C MET A 1 -22.82 10.07 -20.10
N SER A 2 -22.11 8.96 -20.16
CA SER A 2 -21.07 8.64 -19.18
C SER A 2 -19.88 9.53 -19.51
N ASP A 3 -19.58 10.49 -18.65
CA ASP A 3 -18.36 11.29 -18.74
C ASP A 3 -17.18 10.31 -18.79
N ILE A 4 -16.47 10.30 -19.90
CA ILE A 4 -15.25 9.55 -20.07
C ILE A 4 -14.22 10.26 -19.20
N ILE A 5 -13.97 9.71 -18.01
CA ILE A 5 -12.91 10.17 -17.12
C ILE A 5 -11.59 9.75 -17.77
N VAL A 6 -10.94 10.68 -18.48
CA VAL A 6 -9.57 10.45 -18.98
C VAL A 6 -8.63 10.75 -17.82
N PRO A 7 -7.92 9.75 -17.26
CA PRO A 7 -6.91 10.02 -16.24
C PRO A 7 -5.83 10.95 -16.83
N GLN A 8 -5.35 11.89 -16.04
CA GLN A 8 -4.16 12.65 -16.40
C GLN A 8 -3.00 11.66 -16.58
N SER A 9 -2.08 11.89 -17.49
CA SER A 9 -0.99 10.98 -17.86
C SER A 9 -0.05 10.60 -16.70
N ASP A 10 -0.16 11.29 -15.56
CA ASP A 10 0.63 11.06 -14.35
C ASP A 10 -0.13 10.37 -13.21
N VAL A 11 -1.37 9.92 -13.44
CA VAL A 11 -2.22 9.24 -12.45
C VAL A 11 -2.22 7.74 -12.69
N LYS A 12 -1.80 6.99 -11.65
CA LYS A 12 -1.74 5.52 -11.70
C LYS A 12 -3.04 4.86 -11.24
N LEU A 13 -3.61 5.36 -10.15
CA LEU A 13 -4.90 4.92 -9.61
C LEU A 13 -5.80 6.13 -9.42
N CYS A 14 -7.06 5.98 -9.78
CA CYS A 14 -8.05 7.04 -9.68
C CYS A 14 -9.36 6.48 -9.13
N THR A 15 -9.95 7.17 -8.16
CA THR A 15 -11.27 6.82 -7.63
C THR A 15 -12.25 7.96 -7.84
N ARG A 16 -13.52 7.61 -8.14
CA ARG A 16 -14.60 8.58 -8.36
C ARG A 16 -15.89 8.10 -7.72
N ASN A 17 -16.44 8.95 -6.86
CA ASN A 17 -17.71 8.76 -6.14
C ASN A 17 -17.77 7.41 -5.41
N VAL A 18 -16.64 7.00 -4.81
CA VAL A 18 -16.54 5.69 -4.16
C VAL A 18 -17.27 5.71 -2.83
N ASN A 19 -18.22 4.78 -2.70
CA ASN A 19 -18.90 4.46 -1.46
C ASN A 19 -18.69 2.99 -1.13
N LEU A 20 -18.47 2.69 0.15
CA LEU A 20 -18.30 1.32 0.64
C LEU A 20 -19.14 1.11 1.90
N TYR A 21 -19.83 -0.01 1.93
CA TYR A 21 -20.66 -0.41 3.04
C TYR A 21 -20.24 -1.80 3.54
N TYR A 22 -20.23 -1.96 4.86
CA TYR A 22 -20.17 -3.25 5.54
C TYR A 22 -21.54 -3.48 6.18
N GLY A 23 -22.40 -4.29 5.54
CA GLY A 23 -23.82 -4.36 5.90
C GLY A 23 -24.47 -2.99 5.81
N GLU A 24 -24.96 -2.46 6.95
CA GLU A 24 -25.58 -1.12 7.04
C GLU A 24 -24.56 0.00 7.32
N ASN A 25 -23.33 -0.33 7.71
CA ASN A 25 -22.32 0.66 8.04
C ASN A 25 -21.69 1.28 6.79
N HIS A 26 -21.92 2.58 6.58
CA HIS A 26 -21.33 3.37 5.49
C HIS A 26 -19.90 3.77 5.84
N ALA A 27 -18.94 2.92 5.49
CA ALA A 27 -17.53 3.03 5.89
C ALA A 27 -16.70 4.00 5.02
N LEU A 28 -17.04 4.17 3.74
CA LEU A 28 -16.43 5.16 2.84
C LEU A 28 -17.54 5.94 2.13
N LYS A 29 -17.38 7.28 2.06
CA LYS A 29 -18.40 8.22 1.62
C LYS A 29 -17.84 9.10 0.52
N ASP A 30 -18.29 8.88 -0.72
CA ASP A 30 -17.98 9.69 -1.90
C ASP A 30 -16.49 10.01 -2.09
N ILE A 31 -15.62 8.99 -1.98
CA ILE A 31 -14.18 9.19 -2.10
C ILE A 31 -13.79 9.45 -3.55
N ASN A 32 -13.12 10.59 -3.77
CA ASN A 32 -12.57 11.05 -5.04
C ASN A 32 -11.07 11.34 -4.85
N LEU A 33 -10.17 10.51 -5.40
CA LEU A 33 -8.74 10.62 -5.16
C LEU A 33 -7.93 10.15 -6.38
N ASP A 34 -6.84 10.86 -6.68
CA ASP A 34 -5.88 10.53 -7.73
C ASP A 34 -4.52 10.20 -7.12
N ILE A 35 -4.06 8.95 -7.26
CA ILE A 35 -2.75 8.49 -6.81
C ILE A 35 -1.77 8.62 -7.98
N LYS A 36 -0.75 9.44 -7.79
CA LYS A 36 0.24 9.78 -8.81
C LYS A 36 1.24 8.65 -9.04
N THR A 37 1.62 8.45 -10.32
CA THR A 37 2.62 7.45 -10.74
C THR A 37 3.98 7.73 -10.10
N ASN A 38 4.63 6.69 -9.58
CA ASN A 38 5.97 6.75 -8.96
C ASN A 38 6.08 7.82 -7.86
N LYS A 39 5.02 7.98 -7.09
CA LYS A 39 4.95 8.84 -5.90
C LYS A 39 4.48 8.04 -4.70
N ILE A 40 4.79 8.54 -3.51
CA ILE A 40 4.24 8.03 -2.26
C ILE A 40 3.04 8.88 -1.88
N THR A 41 1.86 8.27 -1.79
CA THR A 41 0.65 8.89 -1.25
C THR A 41 0.37 8.32 0.13
N ALA A 42 0.38 9.16 1.17
CA ALA A 42 0.04 8.78 2.53
C ALA A 42 -1.44 9.02 2.82
N PHE A 43 -2.09 8.07 3.50
CA PHE A 43 -3.43 8.23 4.07
C PHE A 43 -3.30 8.38 5.57
N ILE A 44 -3.69 9.55 6.10
CA ILE A 44 -3.67 9.89 7.52
C ILE A 44 -5.08 10.11 8.06
N GLY A 45 -5.23 10.08 9.38
CA GLY A 45 -6.50 10.31 10.07
C GLY A 45 -6.67 9.41 11.28
N PRO A 46 -7.72 9.62 12.10
CA PRO A 46 -8.00 8.84 13.30
C PRO A 46 -8.18 7.34 13.02
N SER A 47 -8.05 6.52 14.05
CA SER A 47 -8.36 5.09 13.92
C SER A 47 -9.83 4.89 13.56
N GLY A 48 -10.11 3.92 12.67
CA GLY A 48 -11.49 3.62 12.23
C GLY A 48 -12.08 4.58 11.20
N CYS A 49 -11.37 5.61 10.72
CA CYS A 49 -11.93 6.57 9.77
C CYS A 49 -11.98 6.10 8.30
N GLY A 50 -11.62 4.83 7.98
CA GLY A 50 -11.77 4.26 6.64
C GLY A 50 -10.49 4.08 5.83
N LYS A 51 -9.31 4.53 6.29
CA LYS A 51 -8.03 4.47 5.54
C LYS A 51 -7.67 3.07 5.03
N SER A 52 -7.62 2.09 5.93
CA SER A 52 -7.30 0.70 5.56
C SER A 52 -8.40 0.06 4.71
N THR A 53 -9.65 0.46 4.91
CA THR A 53 -10.78 0.05 4.06
C THR A 53 -10.58 0.58 2.63
N TYR A 54 -10.23 1.87 2.49
CA TYR A 54 -9.95 2.46 1.19
C TYR A 54 -8.71 1.80 0.53
N LEU A 55 -7.60 1.66 1.28
CA LEU A 55 -6.39 1.01 0.78
C LEU A 55 -6.69 -0.40 0.23
N LYS A 56 -7.43 -1.22 0.98
CA LYS A 56 -7.81 -2.59 0.60
C LYS A 56 -8.76 -2.66 -0.59
N SER A 57 -9.52 -1.60 -0.85
CA SER A 57 -10.37 -1.52 -2.04
C SER A 57 -9.56 -1.37 -3.33
N LEU A 58 -8.37 -0.76 -3.28
CA LEU A 58 -7.51 -0.53 -4.44
C LEU A 58 -6.99 -1.82 -5.10
N ASN A 59 -7.01 -2.96 -4.39
CA ASN A 59 -6.65 -4.27 -4.94
C ASN A 59 -7.73 -5.34 -4.71
N ARG A 60 -8.97 -4.90 -4.44
CA ARG A 60 -10.13 -5.77 -4.26
C ARG A 60 -10.02 -6.76 -3.08
N MET A 61 -9.22 -6.45 -2.06
CA MET A 61 -9.14 -7.30 -0.85
C MET A 61 -10.44 -7.29 -0.05
N ASN A 62 -11.26 -6.24 -0.18
CA ASN A 62 -12.55 -6.17 0.49
C ASN A 62 -13.60 -7.12 -0.11
N ASP A 63 -13.39 -7.67 -1.31
CA ASP A 63 -14.21 -8.74 -1.89
C ASP A 63 -14.24 -10.02 -1.03
N LEU A 64 -13.25 -10.17 -0.14
CA LEU A 64 -13.16 -11.31 0.79
C LEU A 64 -13.99 -11.11 2.06
N ILE A 65 -14.59 -9.94 2.24
CA ILE A 65 -15.39 -9.59 3.43
C ILE A 65 -16.87 -9.79 3.08
N PRO A 66 -17.58 -10.67 3.82
CA PRO A 66 -19.02 -10.83 3.62
C PRO A 66 -19.77 -9.49 3.78
N ASP A 67 -20.85 -9.32 3.02
CA ASP A 67 -21.70 -8.13 3.03
C ASP A 67 -20.99 -6.79 2.74
N CYS A 68 -19.81 -6.84 2.10
CA CYS A 68 -19.15 -5.66 1.60
C CYS A 68 -19.76 -5.24 0.25
N LYS A 69 -20.32 -4.03 0.20
CA LYS A 69 -20.87 -3.42 -1.02
C LYS A 69 -20.06 -2.20 -1.39
N ILE A 70 -19.60 -2.15 -2.64
CA ILE A 70 -18.81 -1.03 -3.17
C ILE A 70 -19.53 -0.46 -4.38
N THR A 71 -19.61 0.87 -4.47
CA THR A 71 -20.11 1.61 -5.62
C THR A 71 -19.13 2.70 -6.00
N GLY A 72 -19.30 3.33 -7.16
CA GLY A 72 -18.34 4.28 -7.72
C GLY A 72 -17.37 3.59 -8.67
N ARG A 73 -16.27 4.22 -9.00
CA ARG A 73 -15.28 3.72 -9.94
C ARG A 73 -13.88 3.70 -9.32
N PHE A 74 -13.17 2.61 -9.58
CA PHE A 74 -11.74 2.47 -9.27
C PHE A 74 -10.99 2.21 -10.57
N LEU A 75 -10.25 3.19 -11.04
CA LEU A 75 -9.51 3.08 -12.29
C LEU A 75 -8.03 2.84 -12.00
N PHE A 76 -7.47 1.84 -12.64
CA PHE A 76 -6.04 1.54 -12.67
C PHE A 76 -5.56 1.60 -14.12
N ASP A 77 -4.66 2.55 -14.43
CA ASP A 77 -4.28 2.89 -15.80
C ASP A 77 -5.50 3.19 -16.71
N GLY A 78 -6.56 3.76 -16.15
CA GLY A 78 -7.79 4.09 -16.86
C GLY A 78 -8.81 2.95 -16.98
N GLU A 79 -8.47 1.73 -16.57
CA GLU A 79 -9.37 0.56 -16.60
C GLU A 79 -10.05 0.36 -15.25
N ASP A 80 -11.36 0.14 -15.25
CA ASP A 80 -12.12 -0.08 -14.01
C ASP A 80 -11.81 -1.47 -13.44
N ILE A 81 -11.18 -1.50 -12.27
CA ILE A 81 -10.79 -2.75 -11.61
C ILE A 81 -11.97 -3.53 -11.01
N TYR A 82 -13.16 -2.93 -10.93
CA TYR A 82 -14.40 -3.58 -10.49
C TYR A 82 -15.32 -3.95 -11.66
N ALA A 83 -14.88 -3.75 -12.92
CA ALA A 83 -15.64 -4.18 -14.09
C ALA A 83 -15.79 -5.72 -14.14
N ASP A 84 -16.88 -6.17 -14.78
CA ASP A 84 -17.14 -7.61 -15.00
C ASP A 84 -15.96 -8.26 -15.76
N GLY A 85 -15.56 -9.45 -15.31
CA GLY A 85 -14.52 -10.25 -15.95
C GLY A 85 -13.08 -9.88 -15.56
N VAL A 86 -12.86 -8.91 -14.68
CA VAL A 86 -11.50 -8.59 -14.17
C VAL A 86 -10.96 -9.76 -13.34
N ASP A 87 -9.83 -10.33 -13.77
CA ASP A 87 -9.11 -11.35 -13.01
C ASP A 87 -8.38 -10.72 -11.81
N THR A 88 -8.89 -10.99 -10.61
CA THR A 88 -8.33 -10.46 -9.36
C THR A 88 -6.93 -11.00 -9.06
N ASN A 89 -6.53 -12.15 -9.58
CA ASN A 89 -5.16 -12.67 -9.40
C ASN A 89 -4.16 -11.86 -10.25
N VAL A 90 -4.54 -11.53 -11.47
CA VAL A 90 -3.75 -10.64 -12.34
C VAL A 90 -3.68 -9.25 -11.73
N LEU A 91 -4.79 -8.71 -11.24
CA LEU A 91 -4.84 -7.41 -10.58
C LEU A 91 -3.90 -7.38 -9.35
N ARG A 92 -4.01 -8.36 -8.45
CA ARG A 92 -3.21 -8.43 -7.22
C ARG A 92 -1.72 -8.71 -7.47
N ARG A 93 -1.36 -9.22 -8.63
CA ARG A 93 0.04 -9.27 -9.07
C ARG A 93 0.56 -7.88 -9.41
N ARG A 94 -0.26 -7.05 -10.08
CA ARG A 94 0.10 -5.68 -10.47
C ARG A 94 0.01 -4.70 -9.28
N ILE A 95 -0.90 -4.95 -8.31
CA ILE A 95 -1.11 -4.14 -7.11
C ILE A 95 -0.83 -5.01 -5.88
N GLY A 96 0.43 -5.01 -5.45
CA GLY A 96 0.89 -5.76 -4.27
C GLY A 96 0.46 -5.13 -2.96
N MET A 97 0.46 -5.91 -1.86
CA MET A 97 0.08 -5.42 -0.54
C MET A 97 1.02 -5.91 0.56
N VAL A 98 1.39 -5.01 1.45
CA VAL A 98 2.13 -5.25 2.70
C VAL A 98 1.20 -4.91 3.87
N PHE A 99 1.03 -5.86 4.79
CA PHE A 99 0.11 -5.73 5.91
C PHE A 99 0.78 -5.12 7.15
N GLN A 100 -0.03 -4.63 8.06
CA GLN A 100 0.39 -4.02 9.32
C GLN A 100 1.24 -4.97 10.18
N LYS A 101 0.78 -6.22 10.36
CA LYS A 101 1.57 -7.24 11.04
C LYS A 101 2.39 -8.00 10.00
N PRO A 102 3.70 -8.16 10.22
CA PRO A 102 4.50 -9.04 9.39
C PRO A 102 3.85 -10.43 9.29
N ASN A 103 3.68 -10.91 8.08
CA ASN A 103 3.02 -12.19 7.81
C ASN A 103 3.82 -13.07 6.85
N PRO A 104 5.11 -13.35 7.13
CA PRO A 104 5.84 -14.29 6.31
C PRO A 104 5.18 -15.66 6.39
N PHE A 105 5.19 -16.37 5.28
CA PHE A 105 4.70 -17.77 5.27
C PHE A 105 5.59 -18.65 6.16
N PRO A 106 5.06 -19.74 6.75
CA PRO A 106 5.84 -20.69 7.56
C PRO A 106 6.78 -21.53 6.68
N MET A 107 7.63 -20.85 5.93
CA MET A 107 8.58 -21.38 4.95
C MET A 107 9.95 -20.74 5.16
N SER A 108 10.94 -21.17 4.37
CA SER A 108 12.24 -20.53 4.35
C SER A 108 12.16 -19.08 3.86
N ILE A 109 13.19 -18.27 4.13
CA ILE A 109 13.33 -16.91 3.59
C ILE A 109 13.27 -16.95 2.06
N TYR A 110 14.04 -17.87 1.45
CA TYR A 110 14.06 -18.09 0.01
C TYR A 110 12.67 -18.39 -0.54
N ASP A 111 11.96 -19.35 0.06
CA ASP A 111 10.67 -19.80 -0.46
C ASP A 111 9.57 -18.74 -0.28
N ASN A 112 9.64 -17.89 0.74
CA ASN A 112 8.74 -16.75 0.87
C ASN A 112 8.79 -15.83 -0.36
N ILE A 113 9.99 -15.55 -0.85
CA ILE A 113 10.18 -14.62 -1.98
C ILE A 113 9.95 -15.34 -3.31
N ALA A 114 10.44 -16.57 -3.45
CA ALA A 114 10.26 -17.38 -4.64
C ALA A 114 8.81 -17.84 -4.88
N TYR A 115 7.94 -17.75 -3.86
CA TYR A 115 6.55 -18.24 -3.94
C TYR A 115 5.76 -17.58 -5.07
N GLY A 116 5.68 -16.26 -5.07
CA GLY A 116 4.95 -15.51 -6.10
C GLY A 116 5.46 -15.80 -7.53
N PRO A 117 6.76 -15.65 -7.81
CA PRO A 117 7.34 -16.00 -9.10
C PRO A 117 7.03 -17.45 -9.56
N ARG A 118 7.08 -18.42 -8.64
CA ARG A 118 6.72 -19.83 -8.95
C ARG A 118 5.26 -19.97 -9.36
N VAL A 119 4.34 -19.36 -8.61
CA VAL A 119 2.90 -19.35 -8.92
C VAL A 119 2.64 -18.73 -10.27
N HIS A 120 3.42 -17.72 -10.64
CA HIS A 120 3.36 -17.07 -11.97
C HIS A 120 4.23 -17.74 -13.04
N GLY A 121 4.62 -19.01 -12.84
CA GLY A 121 5.18 -19.87 -13.88
C GLY A 121 6.70 -19.81 -14.05
N VAL A 122 7.44 -19.15 -13.14
CA VAL A 122 8.92 -19.19 -13.18
C VAL A 122 9.42 -20.53 -12.66
N LYS A 123 9.90 -21.40 -13.57
CA LYS A 123 10.39 -22.76 -13.26
C LYS A 123 11.92 -22.85 -13.14
N SER A 124 12.65 -21.96 -13.80
CA SER A 124 14.11 -21.95 -13.82
C SER A 124 14.66 -21.59 -12.43
N LYS A 125 15.48 -22.49 -11.84
CA LYS A 125 16.15 -22.24 -10.56
C LYS A 125 17.04 -21.00 -10.62
N ALA A 126 17.86 -20.86 -11.66
CA ALA A 126 18.75 -19.71 -11.80
C ALA A 126 17.99 -18.38 -11.90
N LYS A 127 16.81 -18.38 -12.56
CA LYS A 127 15.95 -17.20 -12.62
C LYS A 127 15.34 -16.89 -11.25
N LEU A 128 14.92 -17.92 -10.49
CA LEU A 128 14.41 -17.75 -9.13
C LEU A 128 15.49 -17.22 -8.18
N ASP A 129 16.70 -17.79 -8.24
CA ASP A 129 17.83 -17.36 -7.41
C ASP A 129 18.10 -15.86 -7.63
N ARG A 130 18.13 -15.41 -8.88
CA ARG A 130 18.29 -14.00 -9.23
C ARG A 130 17.15 -13.12 -8.71
N ILE A 131 15.90 -13.53 -8.89
CA ILE A 131 14.73 -12.79 -8.41
C ILE A 131 14.78 -12.66 -6.87
N VAL A 132 15.12 -13.74 -6.16
CA VAL A 132 15.22 -13.74 -4.71
C VAL A 132 16.29 -12.76 -4.24
N GLU A 133 17.48 -12.81 -4.83
CA GLU A 133 18.59 -11.91 -4.50
C GLU A 133 18.21 -10.45 -4.76
N GLU A 134 17.74 -10.12 -5.98
CA GLU A 134 17.33 -8.78 -6.36
C GLU A 134 16.22 -8.24 -5.45
N SER A 135 15.26 -9.08 -5.06
CA SER A 135 14.16 -8.68 -4.16
C SER A 135 14.63 -8.44 -2.73
N LEU A 136 15.58 -9.24 -2.23
CA LEU A 136 16.17 -9.04 -0.90
C LEU A 136 17.03 -7.77 -0.85
N ILE A 137 17.78 -7.49 -1.91
CA ILE A 137 18.54 -6.24 -2.07
C ILE A 137 17.55 -5.06 -2.13
N GLY A 138 16.52 -5.17 -2.99
CA GLY A 138 15.49 -4.15 -3.15
C GLY A 138 14.66 -3.88 -1.89
N ALA A 139 14.63 -4.82 -0.94
CA ALA A 139 14.01 -4.66 0.37
C ALA A 139 15.02 -4.33 1.50
N ALA A 140 16.26 -4.00 1.16
CA ALA A 140 17.36 -3.65 2.08
C ALA A 140 17.55 -4.65 3.23
N VAL A 141 17.45 -5.97 2.93
CA VAL A 141 17.57 -7.04 3.94
C VAL A 141 18.57 -8.13 3.55
N PHE A 142 19.11 -8.09 2.33
CA PHE A 142 19.99 -9.15 1.79
C PHE A 142 21.18 -9.45 2.70
N ASP A 143 21.96 -8.44 3.08
CA ASP A 143 23.16 -8.62 3.89
C ASP A 143 22.89 -9.22 5.27
N GLU A 144 21.68 -9.00 5.80
CA GLU A 144 21.28 -9.54 7.09
C GLU A 144 20.86 -11.03 7.02
N VAL A 145 20.50 -11.53 5.81
CA VAL A 145 19.90 -12.88 5.66
C VAL A 145 20.60 -13.80 4.66
N LYS A 146 21.56 -13.31 3.88
CA LYS A 146 22.20 -14.06 2.78
C LYS A 146 22.78 -15.43 3.18
N ASP A 147 23.30 -15.57 4.41
CA ASP A 147 23.89 -16.82 4.91
C ASP A 147 22.86 -17.78 5.50
N ARG A 148 21.56 -17.41 5.51
CA ARG A 148 20.49 -18.20 6.12
C ARG A 148 19.20 -18.24 5.29
N LEU A 149 19.29 -18.10 3.97
CA LEU A 149 18.14 -18.10 3.06
C LEU A 149 17.22 -19.31 3.18
N HIS A 150 17.77 -20.46 3.56
CA HIS A 150 17.01 -21.71 3.75
C HIS A 150 16.50 -21.91 5.20
N LYS A 151 16.73 -20.95 6.09
CA LYS A 151 16.13 -20.96 7.44
C LYS A 151 14.71 -20.39 7.42
N SER A 152 13.92 -20.76 8.44
CA SER A 152 12.55 -20.24 8.58
C SER A 152 12.50 -18.73 8.66
N ALA A 153 11.65 -18.09 7.87
CA ALA A 153 11.41 -16.66 7.94
C ALA A 153 10.80 -16.22 9.28
N LEU A 154 10.11 -17.13 9.98
CA LEU A 154 9.53 -16.84 11.30
C LEU A 154 10.59 -16.67 12.41
N SER A 155 11.84 -17.09 12.17
CA SER A 155 12.95 -16.91 13.13
C SER A 155 13.59 -15.52 13.09
N LEU A 156 13.15 -14.66 12.18
CA LEU A 156 13.67 -13.31 12.01
C LEU A 156 13.04 -12.32 13.01
N SER A 157 13.72 -11.19 13.25
CA SER A 157 13.12 -10.07 14.00
C SER A 157 11.92 -9.48 13.28
N GLY A 158 11.03 -8.76 13.98
CA GLY A 158 9.82 -8.15 13.38
C GLY A 158 10.15 -7.24 12.19
N GLY A 159 11.18 -6.39 12.31
CA GLY A 159 11.62 -5.52 11.21
C GLY A 159 12.21 -6.30 10.03
N GLN A 160 12.93 -7.39 10.28
CA GLN A 160 13.39 -8.28 9.22
C GLN A 160 12.23 -8.99 8.54
N GLN A 161 11.27 -9.53 9.31
CA GLN A 161 10.08 -10.17 8.76
C GLN A 161 9.28 -9.20 7.89
N GLN A 162 9.14 -7.94 8.29
CA GLN A 162 8.44 -6.94 7.49
C GLN A 162 9.16 -6.67 6.17
N ARG A 163 10.49 -6.55 6.19
CA ARG A 163 11.27 -6.40 4.96
C ARG A 163 11.23 -7.65 4.06
N ILE A 164 11.11 -8.86 4.63
CA ILE A 164 10.83 -10.08 3.85
C ILE A 164 9.45 -10.01 3.20
N CYS A 165 8.42 -9.49 3.90
CA CYS A 165 7.10 -9.30 3.29
C CYS A 165 7.13 -8.27 2.15
N ILE A 166 7.94 -7.20 2.28
CA ILE A 166 8.18 -6.24 1.20
C ILE A 166 8.92 -6.92 0.04
N ALA A 167 10.02 -7.67 0.31
CA ALA A 167 10.75 -8.43 -0.70
C ALA A 167 9.83 -9.41 -1.47
N ARG A 168 8.95 -10.11 -0.76
CA ARG A 168 7.94 -10.99 -1.36
C ARG A 168 6.97 -10.22 -2.28
N ALA A 169 6.55 -9.03 -1.87
CA ALA A 169 5.65 -8.20 -2.66
C ALA A 169 6.31 -7.70 -3.96
N ILE A 170 7.57 -7.26 -3.90
CA ILE A 170 8.28 -6.75 -5.08
C ILE A 170 8.83 -7.86 -6.00
N ALA A 171 8.93 -9.11 -5.53
CA ALA A 171 9.44 -10.25 -6.32
C ALA A 171 8.60 -10.57 -7.57
N VAL A 172 7.33 -10.19 -7.58
CA VAL A 172 6.43 -10.34 -8.74
C VAL A 172 6.42 -9.10 -9.63
N GLN A 173 7.26 -8.10 -9.33
CA GLN A 173 7.38 -6.83 -10.06
C GLN A 173 6.03 -6.12 -10.22
N PRO A 174 5.38 -5.73 -9.12
CA PRO A 174 4.12 -4.99 -9.19
C PRO A 174 4.35 -3.59 -9.78
N GLU A 175 3.28 -2.90 -10.08
CA GLU A 175 3.30 -1.48 -10.49
C GLU A 175 2.96 -0.57 -9.31
N VAL A 176 2.15 -1.10 -8.38
CA VAL A 176 1.72 -0.39 -7.18
C VAL A 176 1.99 -1.25 -5.94
N ILE A 177 2.44 -0.63 -4.85
CA ILE A 177 2.61 -1.26 -3.54
C ILE A 177 1.71 -0.54 -2.54
N LEU A 178 0.75 -1.27 -1.98
CA LEU A 178 -0.10 -0.82 -0.90
C LEU A 178 0.52 -1.23 0.43
N MET A 179 0.60 -0.32 1.39
CA MET A 179 1.19 -0.56 2.71
C MET A 179 0.23 -0.12 3.82
N ASP A 180 -0.29 -1.07 4.59
CA ASP A 180 -1.20 -0.81 5.70
C ASP A 180 -0.40 -0.73 6.99
N GLU A 181 -0.08 0.47 7.47
CA GLU A 181 0.69 0.74 8.70
C GLU A 181 1.97 -0.12 8.87
N PRO A 182 2.88 -0.18 7.88
CA PRO A 182 3.94 -1.19 7.82
C PRO A 182 4.99 -1.08 8.93
N THR A 183 4.97 -0.02 9.72
CA THR A 183 5.96 0.26 10.78
C THR A 183 5.38 0.29 12.18
N SER A 184 4.05 0.16 12.35
CA SER A 184 3.35 0.36 13.63
C SER A 184 3.76 -0.60 14.75
N ALA A 185 4.25 -1.80 14.40
CA ALA A 185 4.68 -2.84 15.34
C ALA A 185 6.21 -2.95 15.46
N LEU A 186 6.96 -1.97 14.95
CA LEU A 186 8.42 -2.04 14.85
C LEU A 186 9.11 -1.05 15.80
N ASP A 187 10.34 -1.40 16.15
CA ASP A 187 11.24 -0.51 16.87
C ASP A 187 11.68 0.68 16.01
N PRO A 188 12.18 1.78 16.61
CA PRO A 188 12.56 2.99 15.86
C PRO A 188 13.63 2.75 14.79
N VAL A 189 14.59 1.87 15.01
CA VAL A 189 15.67 1.58 14.05
C VAL A 189 15.11 0.86 12.83
N SER A 190 14.26 -0.15 13.07
CA SER A 190 13.56 -0.88 11.99
C SER A 190 12.62 0.03 11.21
N THR A 191 11.97 0.98 11.89
CA THR A 191 11.10 1.99 11.26
C THR A 191 11.89 2.87 10.29
N LEU A 192 13.03 3.42 10.73
CA LEU A 192 13.89 4.24 9.86
C LEU A 192 14.34 3.48 8.60
N LYS A 193 14.76 2.23 8.76
CA LYS A 193 15.16 1.39 7.61
C LYS A 193 14.05 1.21 6.58
N ILE A 194 12.80 1.09 7.04
CA ILE A 194 11.64 0.99 6.14
C ILE A 194 11.32 2.34 5.50
N GLU A 195 11.47 3.46 6.22
CA GLU A 195 11.28 4.79 5.66
C GLU A 195 12.32 5.10 4.55
N GLU A 196 13.59 4.78 4.78
CA GLU A 196 14.64 4.87 3.76
C GLU A 196 14.34 3.97 2.54
N LEU A 197 13.90 2.76 2.80
CA LEU A 197 13.49 1.82 1.76
C LEU A 197 12.34 2.37 0.91
N MET A 198 11.33 3.01 1.50
CA MET A 198 10.22 3.60 0.75
C MET A 198 10.69 4.68 -0.24
N ASN A 199 11.67 5.50 0.14
CA ASN A 199 12.25 6.50 -0.76
C ASN A 199 12.94 5.88 -1.98
N THR A 200 13.54 4.70 -1.81
CA THR A 200 14.10 3.93 -2.93
C THR A 200 13.00 3.26 -3.78
N LEU A 201 11.97 2.72 -3.12
CA LEU A 201 10.89 2.03 -3.82
C LEU A 201 10.09 2.95 -4.75
N LYS A 202 9.87 4.22 -4.38
CA LYS A 202 9.11 5.16 -5.23
C LYS A 202 9.78 5.48 -6.57
N GLU A 203 11.07 5.25 -6.71
CA GLU A 203 11.76 5.43 -8.00
C GLU A 203 11.23 4.45 -9.07
N LYS A 204 10.71 3.31 -8.63
CA LYS A 204 10.26 2.23 -9.51
C LYS A 204 8.77 1.91 -9.38
N TYR A 205 8.19 2.13 -8.21
CA TYR A 205 6.82 1.74 -7.87
C TYR A 205 6.00 2.94 -7.44
N THR A 206 4.71 2.90 -7.73
CA THR A 206 3.74 3.79 -7.06
C THR A 206 3.43 3.23 -5.69
N VAL A 207 3.46 4.05 -4.63
CA VAL A 207 3.24 3.59 -3.25
C VAL A 207 2.05 4.32 -2.64
N ALA A 208 1.12 3.57 -2.06
CA ALA A 208 0.08 4.10 -1.19
C ALA A 208 0.26 3.52 0.22
N ILE A 209 0.34 4.37 1.23
CA ILE A 209 0.61 3.96 2.60
C ILE A 209 -0.43 4.53 3.56
N VAL A 210 -0.97 3.67 4.43
CA VAL A 210 -1.69 4.12 5.63
C VAL A 210 -0.70 4.30 6.76
N THR A 211 -0.75 5.42 7.44
CA THR A 211 -0.02 5.65 8.68
C THR A 211 -0.81 6.52 9.65
N HIS A 212 -0.69 6.25 10.94
CA HIS A 212 -1.19 7.13 11.99
C HIS A 212 -0.11 8.08 12.53
N ASN A 213 1.14 7.94 12.03
CA ASN A 213 2.26 8.80 12.41
C ASN A 213 2.42 9.94 11.40
N MET A 214 1.99 11.13 11.80
CA MET A 214 2.07 12.34 10.96
C MET A 214 3.52 12.71 10.60
N GLN A 215 4.46 12.53 11.53
CA GLN A 215 5.88 12.80 11.27
C GLN A 215 6.43 11.84 10.20
N GLN A 216 6.02 10.59 10.22
CA GLN A 216 6.36 9.64 9.17
C GLN A 216 5.80 10.10 7.81
N ALA A 217 4.51 10.43 7.74
CA ALA A 217 3.89 10.94 6.51
C ALA A 217 4.68 12.13 5.95
N THR A 218 5.02 13.11 6.79
CA THR A 218 5.81 14.30 6.40
C THR A 218 7.19 13.95 5.83
N ARG A 219 7.86 12.91 6.37
CA ARG A 219 9.21 12.54 5.91
C ARG A 219 9.23 11.77 4.60
N ILE A 220 8.22 10.93 4.34
CA ILE A 220 8.29 9.95 3.24
C ILE A 220 7.35 10.22 2.09
N SER A 221 6.21 10.90 2.28
CA SER A 221 5.20 11.02 1.24
C SER A 221 5.35 12.28 0.39
N ASP A 222 5.01 12.15 -0.89
CA ASP A 222 4.92 13.25 -1.83
C ASP A 222 3.54 13.92 -1.74
N TYR A 223 2.49 13.11 -1.50
CA TYR A 223 1.10 13.55 -1.34
C TYR A 223 0.50 12.95 -0.08
N THR A 224 -0.42 13.68 0.54
CA THR A 224 -1.13 13.20 1.73
C THR A 224 -2.63 13.42 1.57
N ALA A 225 -3.42 12.40 1.91
CA ALA A 225 -4.87 12.46 2.01
C ALA A 225 -5.29 12.30 3.47
N PHE A 226 -6.06 13.26 3.98
CA PHE A 226 -6.64 13.20 5.31
C PHE A 226 -8.05 12.59 5.26
N PHE A 227 -8.25 11.53 6.04
CA PHE A 227 -9.52 10.82 6.17
C PHE A 227 -10.15 11.08 7.53
N LEU A 228 -11.46 11.32 7.54
CA LEU A 228 -12.26 11.52 8.75
C LEU A 228 -13.67 10.94 8.57
N VAL A 229 -14.05 10.02 9.45
CA VAL A 229 -15.40 9.41 9.51
C VAL A 229 -15.91 8.92 8.14
N GLY A 230 -15.04 8.26 7.37
CA GLY A 230 -15.35 7.71 6.06
C GLY A 230 -15.22 8.68 4.88
N GLU A 231 -14.93 9.96 5.13
CA GLU A 231 -14.71 10.98 4.11
C GLU A 231 -13.23 11.23 3.87
N MET A 232 -12.84 11.54 2.64
CA MET A 232 -11.54 12.14 2.32
C MET A 232 -11.73 13.65 2.35
N VAL A 233 -11.23 14.26 3.45
CA VAL A 233 -11.45 15.68 3.77
C VAL A 233 -10.57 16.59 2.92
N GLU A 234 -9.29 16.23 2.79
CA GLU A 234 -8.31 17.03 2.08
C GLU A 234 -7.25 16.13 1.44
N TYR A 235 -6.81 16.50 0.23
CA TYR A 235 -5.73 15.85 -0.49
C TYR A 235 -4.86 16.90 -1.17
N ALA A 236 -3.58 16.92 -0.84
CA ALA A 236 -2.64 17.90 -1.36
C ALA A 236 -1.20 17.36 -1.36
N PRO A 237 -0.23 18.04 -2.00
CA PRO A 237 1.19 17.82 -1.73
C PRO A 237 1.45 17.85 -0.23
N THR A 238 2.26 16.92 0.27
CA THR A 238 2.46 16.72 1.71
C THR A 238 2.92 17.98 2.42
N GLU A 239 3.86 18.71 1.83
CA GLU A 239 4.35 19.97 2.38
C GLU A 239 3.23 21.03 2.55
N GLU A 240 2.35 21.13 1.56
CA GLU A 240 1.22 22.07 1.60
C GLU A 240 0.20 21.67 2.67
N LEU A 241 -0.21 20.41 2.70
CA LEU A 241 -1.20 19.91 3.65
C LEU A 241 -0.75 20.09 5.10
N PHE A 242 0.53 19.89 5.42
CA PHE A 242 1.06 20.05 6.77
C PHE A 242 1.40 21.50 7.15
N SER A 243 1.73 22.36 6.19
CA SER A 243 2.09 23.76 6.45
C SER A 243 0.92 24.74 6.34
N ARG A 244 -0.02 24.47 5.44
CA ARG A 244 -1.15 25.36 5.12
C ARG A 244 -2.41 24.56 4.76
N PRO A 245 -2.95 23.76 5.69
CA PRO A 245 -4.19 23.03 5.43
C PRO A 245 -5.33 23.99 5.07
N VAL A 246 -6.15 23.58 4.11
CA VAL A 246 -7.28 24.40 3.64
C VAL A 246 -8.53 24.12 4.49
N ASP A 247 -8.76 22.85 4.85
CA ASP A 247 -9.90 22.46 5.67
C ASP A 247 -9.57 22.58 7.16
N LYS A 248 -10.45 23.24 7.91
CA LYS A 248 -10.30 23.43 9.36
C LYS A 248 -10.15 22.10 10.13
N ARG A 249 -10.82 21.05 9.69
CA ARG A 249 -10.72 19.71 10.30
C ARG A 249 -9.32 19.12 10.14
N THR A 250 -8.66 19.40 9.01
CA THR A 250 -7.26 19.00 8.76
C THR A 250 -6.33 19.77 9.69
N GLU A 251 -6.50 21.09 9.83
CA GLU A 251 -5.72 21.92 10.74
C GLU A 251 -5.84 21.45 12.21
N ASP A 252 -7.08 21.19 12.66
CA ASP A 252 -7.35 20.74 14.01
C ASP A 252 -6.71 19.36 14.28
N TYR A 253 -6.75 18.44 13.29
CA TYR A 253 -6.10 17.14 13.41
C TYR A 253 -4.58 17.26 13.50
N ILE A 254 -3.95 18.03 12.60
CA ILE A 254 -2.48 18.21 12.56
C ILE A 254 -1.96 18.89 13.82
N THR A 255 -2.71 19.85 14.37
CA THR A 255 -2.31 20.62 15.58
C THR A 255 -2.68 19.91 16.89
N GLY A 256 -3.29 18.72 16.83
CA GLY A 256 -3.70 17.97 18.03
C GLY A 256 -4.89 18.58 18.77
N ARG A 257 -5.63 19.48 18.14
CA ARG A 257 -6.86 20.09 18.71
C ARG A 257 -8.12 19.28 18.42
N PHE A 258 -7.91 18.06 17.99
CA PHE A 258 -8.94 17.13 17.58
C PHE A 258 -9.47 16.40 18.84
N GLY A 259 -10.67 16.72 19.30
CA GLY A 259 -11.32 16.12 20.47
C GLY A 259 -12.78 16.53 20.53
#